data_d64e436b1d0aac20e384c05bc1968368
#
_entry.id   d64e436b1d0aac20e384c05bc1968368
#
_cell.length_a   1.000
_cell.length_b   1.000
_cell.length_c   1.000
_cell.angle_alpha   90.00
_cell.angle_beta   90.00
_cell.angle_gamma   90.00
#
_symmetry.space_group_name_H-M   'P 1'
#
loop_
_entity.id
_entity.type
_entity.pdbx_description
1 polymer ?
#
loop_
_entity_poly.entity_id
_entity_poly.type
_entity_poly.pdbx_seq_one_letter_code
_entity_poly.pdbx_strand_id
1 'polypeptide(L)'
;MEELAIRIEHVSKEYRLGAIGGGTLRGDLQSWWARKKGKEDPNIRLDNVGKKQSGTDRFLALDDVSFSAKKGEALGIIGHNGAGKSTLLKLLSRVTAPSCGTISYNGRIASMLEVGTGFHPELTGRENVYMNGAILGMTRTEIDRKFDQIVEFAEMEKFIDTPVKRYSSGMYVKLAFAVAAHLDREILVMDEVLAVGDMKFQQKCLGKMGDAASSEGRTVLYVSHNMNTIRQLCTRCVVLDHGKKIYDGDTETAIGIYADCRKKMEYHYDYRAIPRPVIRSLKIEFLEMDVLNHPDEAIAVGDPVYLKLRCRANRDFEKILIRFEIIASDNSVAGTMFSHVPLNKHAESEFELNLKLNTSHMVPGSYRFDMLAFERNDFGMQDFVDRIEGALQLDIVKKDSSDIEWLPQYWGHTKFCDIEFI
;
A
#
# COMPACT_ATOMS: atom_id res chain seq x y z
N MET A 1 32.96 -6.33 18.45
CA MET A 1 31.57 -5.90 18.59
C MET A 1 31.10 -5.41 17.23
N GLU A 2 30.02 -5.96 16.72
CA GLU A 2 29.45 -5.50 15.42
C GLU A 2 28.98 -4.06 15.58
N GLU A 3 29.35 -3.23 14.63
CA GLU A 3 29.04 -1.79 14.70
C GLU A 3 27.61 -1.56 14.18
N LEU A 4 26.74 -1.02 15.03
CA LEU A 4 25.34 -0.72 14.69
C LEU A 4 25.26 0.61 13.93
N ALA A 5 24.48 0.64 12.85
CA ALA A 5 24.13 1.85 12.13
C ALA A 5 22.87 2.50 12.70
N ILE A 6 21.86 1.68 13.07
CA ILE A 6 20.61 2.14 13.68
C ILE A 6 20.28 1.26 14.87
N ARG A 7 19.76 1.89 15.94
CA ARG A 7 19.23 1.22 17.11
C ARG A 7 17.89 1.85 17.51
N ILE A 8 16.88 1.03 17.58
CA ILE A 8 15.51 1.39 17.95
C ILE A 8 15.18 0.65 19.23
N GLU A 9 14.80 1.37 20.29
CA GLU A 9 14.55 0.83 21.61
C GLU A 9 13.20 1.31 22.14
N HIS A 10 12.28 0.36 22.36
CA HIS A 10 10.97 0.57 22.97
C HIS A 10 10.16 1.71 22.34
N VAL A 11 10.23 1.81 21.00
CA VAL A 11 9.60 2.92 20.27
C VAL A 11 8.12 2.69 20.13
N SER A 12 7.35 3.66 20.63
CA SER A 12 5.90 3.74 20.44
C SER A 12 5.51 5.07 19.80
N LYS A 13 4.48 5.06 18.97
CA LYS A 13 3.91 6.26 18.35
C LYS A 13 2.41 6.28 18.44
N GLU A 14 1.92 7.28 19.16
CA GLU A 14 0.50 7.53 19.35
C GLU A 14 0.05 8.74 18.52
N TYR A 15 -1.10 8.63 17.89
CA TYR A 15 -1.82 9.71 17.23
C TYR A 15 -3.15 9.97 17.93
N ARG A 16 -3.55 11.23 18.01
CA ARG A 16 -4.87 11.62 18.51
C ARG A 16 -5.84 11.71 17.33
N LEU A 17 -6.97 10.99 17.42
CA LEU A 17 -8.05 11.04 16.45
C LEU A 17 -8.97 12.24 16.78
N GLY A 18 -9.27 13.07 15.81
CA GLY A 18 -10.33 14.08 15.94
C GLY A 18 -9.96 15.44 16.52
N ALA A 19 -8.73 15.69 16.92
CA ALA A 19 -8.31 17.00 17.40
C ALA A 19 -7.30 17.68 16.45
N ILE A 20 -7.77 18.20 15.34
CA ILE A 20 -7.12 19.38 14.78
C ILE A 20 -7.59 20.52 15.68
N GLY A 21 -6.72 20.98 16.60
CA GLY A 21 -6.99 22.18 17.39
C GLY A 21 -7.47 23.29 16.45
N GLY A 22 -8.44 24.09 16.86
CA GLY A 22 -9.14 25.06 16.03
C GLY A 22 -8.26 26.15 15.42
N GLY A 23 -6.95 25.98 15.36
CA GLY A 23 -5.97 26.88 14.72
C GLY A 23 -6.00 28.32 15.23
N THR A 24 -6.92 28.65 16.12
CA THR A 24 -7.06 29.98 16.75
C THR A 24 -7.34 29.84 18.24
N LEU A 25 -6.63 30.65 19.04
CA LEU A 25 -6.84 30.72 20.49
C LEU A 25 -8.31 30.95 20.85
N ARG A 26 -9.07 31.62 19.98
CA ARG A 26 -10.50 31.88 20.15
C ARG A 26 -11.36 30.63 19.99
N GLY A 27 -11.03 29.75 19.07
CA GLY A 27 -11.69 28.45 18.89
C GLY A 27 -11.44 27.51 20.08
N ASP A 28 -10.20 27.43 20.56
CA ASP A 28 -9.84 26.60 21.72
C ASP A 28 -10.53 27.10 23.01
N LEU A 29 -10.67 28.42 23.18
CA LEU A 29 -11.36 29.00 24.31
C LEU A 29 -12.88 28.73 24.24
N GLN A 30 -13.48 28.75 23.04
CA GLN A 30 -14.90 28.44 22.83
C GLN A 30 -15.18 26.97 23.12
N SER A 31 -14.35 26.04 22.66
CA SER A 31 -14.45 24.60 22.93
C SER A 31 -14.29 24.31 24.43
N TRP A 32 -13.32 24.95 25.09
CA TRP A 32 -13.14 24.82 26.56
C TRP A 32 -14.36 25.32 27.34
N TRP A 33 -14.93 26.48 26.95
CA TRP A 33 -16.12 27.03 27.59
C TRP A 33 -17.39 26.20 27.37
N ALA A 34 -17.56 25.62 26.17
CA ALA A 34 -18.67 24.74 25.84
C ALA A 34 -18.60 23.47 26.72
N ARG A 35 -17.42 22.83 26.84
CA ARG A 35 -17.19 21.66 27.69
C ARG A 35 -17.45 21.94 29.17
N LYS A 36 -17.02 23.10 29.67
CA LYS A 36 -17.24 23.49 31.07
C LYS A 36 -18.72 23.78 31.40
N LYS A 37 -19.52 24.14 30.39
CA LYS A 37 -20.95 24.41 30.53
C LYS A 37 -21.83 23.22 30.13
N GLY A 38 -21.30 22.06 29.78
CA GLY A 38 -22.06 20.89 29.35
C GLY A 38 -22.83 21.11 28.05
N LYS A 39 -22.43 22.10 27.22
CA LYS A 39 -23.03 22.38 25.90
C LYS A 39 -22.20 21.69 24.80
N GLU A 40 -22.84 21.37 23.69
CA GLU A 40 -22.17 20.84 22.50
C GLU A 40 -21.07 21.81 22.03
N ASP A 41 -19.90 21.25 21.70
CA ASP A 41 -18.76 22.02 21.23
C ASP A 41 -19.03 22.54 19.80
N PRO A 42 -19.12 23.88 19.57
CA PRO A 42 -19.47 24.45 18.28
C PRO A 42 -18.41 24.17 17.17
N ASN A 43 -17.24 23.66 17.54
CA ASN A 43 -16.16 23.35 16.62
C ASN A 43 -16.07 21.85 16.27
N ILE A 44 -17.05 21.03 16.69
CA ILE A 44 -17.15 19.61 16.29
C ILE A 44 -17.61 19.56 14.82
N ARG A 45 -16.87 18.82 13.99
CA ARG A 45 -17.28 18.53 12.61
C ARG A 45 -18.55 17.66 12.61
N LEU A 46 -19.46 17.94 11.68
CA LEU A 46 -20.76 17.26 11.49
C LEU A 46 -20.64 15.73 11.29
N ASP A 47 -19.49 15.21 10.91
CA ASP A 47 -19.22 13.77 10.72
C ASP A 47 -19.23 12.97 12.04
N ASN A 48 -19.24 13.64 13.19
CA ASN A 48 -19.21 13.02 14.53
C ASN A 48 -20.53 13.18 15.33
N VAL A 49 -21.57 13.73 14.72
CA VAL A 49 -22.88 13.86 15.36
C VAL A 49 -23.58 12.49 15.35
N GLY A 50 -23.51 11.77 16.46
CA GLY A 50 -24.25 10.51 16.66
C GLY A 50 -23.43 9.31 17.15
N LYS A 51 -22.10 9.38 17.19
CA LYS A 51 -21.29 8.33 17.83
C LYS A 51 -21.09 8.66 19.31
N LYS A 52 -21.71 7.85 20.19
CA LYS A 52 -21.39 7.84 21.62
C LYS A 52 -19.88 7.66 21.78
N GLN A 53 -19.23 8.63 22.43
CA GLN A 53 -17.84 8.54 22.86
C GLN A 53 -17.67 7.30 23.78
N SER A 54 -17.20 6.19 23.19
CA SER A 54 -16.59 5.12 23.96
C SER A 54 -15.08 5.29 23.84
N GLY A 55 -14.50 5.80 24.92
CA GLY A 55 -13.14 5.89 25.38
C GLY A 55 -12.00 5.57 24.42
N THR A 56 -11.25 6.58 24.17
CA THR A 56 -9.90 6.81 23.67
C THR A 56 -9.83 7.39 22.26
N ASP A 57 -9.76 8.73 22.18
CA ASP A 57 -9.39 9.50 20.97
C ASP A 57 -7.92 9.25 20.53
N ARG A 58 -7.32 8.13 20.88
CA ARG A 58 -5.92 7.82 20.68
C ARG A 58 -5.74 6.53 19.91
N PHE A 59 -4.96 6.62 18.85
CA PHE A 59 -4.57 5.49 18.02
C PHE A 59 -3.07 5.22 18.16
N LEU A 60 -2.72 4.02 18.59
CA LEU A 60 -1.33 3.58 18.74
C LEU A 60 -0.87 2.97 17.42
N ALA A 61 -0.11 3.73 16.65
CA ALA A 61 0.37 3.32 15.33
C ALA A 61 1.61 2.42 15.40
N LEU A 62 2.42 2.57 16.47
CA LEU A 62 3.52 1.67 16.83
C LEU A 62 3.48 1.44 18.35
N ASP A 63 3.69 0.20 18.76
CA ASP A 63 3.61 -0.26 20.14
C ASP A 63 4.85 -1.08 20.49
N ASP A 64 5.76 -0.49 21.26
CA ASP A 64 6.96 -1.11 21.81
C ASP A 64 7.88 -1.79 20.79
N VAL A 65 8.16 -1.13 19.68
CA VAL A 65 9.01 -1.68 18.62
C VAL A 65 10.49 -1.52 18.98
N SER A 66 11.23 -2.63 18.96
CA SER A 66 12.68 -2.66 19.23
C SER A 66 13.40 -3.55 18.22
N PHE A 67 14.40 -3.00 17.52
CA PHE A 67 15.33 -3.72 16.65
C PHE A 67 16.56 -2.86 16.33
N SER A 68 17.55 -3.44 15.69
CA SER A 68 18.75 -2.73 15.26
C SER A 68 19.15 -3.12 13.85
N ALA A 69 19.86 -2.25 13.14
CA ALA A 69 20.51 -2.54 11.86
C ALA A 69 22.01 -2.41 11.99
N LYS A 70 22.77 -3.37 11.45
CA LYS A 70 24.23 -3.34 11.42
C LYS A 70 24.73 -2.42 10.31
N LYS A 71 25.96 -1.93 10.42
CA LYS A 71 26.59 -1.22 9.30
C LYS A 71 26.76 -2.13 8.09
N GLY A 72 26.41 -1.61 6.90
CA GLY A 72 26.45 -2.36 5.66
C GLY A 72 25.34 -3.40 5.49
N GLU A 73 24.36 -3.43 6.37
CA GLU A 73 23.23 -4.37 6.29
C GLU A 73 22.12 -3.82 5.40
N ALA A 74 21.55 -4.68 4.56
CA ALA A 74 20.28 -4.44 3.89
C ALA A 74 19.15 -5.11 4.68
N LEU A 75 18.41 -4.32 5.46
CA LEU A 75 17.33 -4.76 6.34
C LEU A 75 15.97 -4.46 5.70
N GLY A 76 15.17 -5.51 5.49
CA GLY A 76 13.79 -5.40 5.04
C GLY A 76 12.83 -5.09 6.20
N ILE A 77 11.82 -4.26 5.95
CA ILE A 77 10.71 -4.02 6.88
C ILE A 77 9.43 -4.33 6.12
N ILE A 78 8.76 -5.40 6.54
CA ILE A 78 7.55 -5.90 5.87
C ILE A 78 6.36 -5.90 6.83
N GLY A 79 5.15 -5.90 6.30
CA GLY A 79 3.91 -5.89 7.07
C GLY A 79 2.74 -5.46 6.18
N HIS A 80 1.52 -5.79 6.58
CA HIS A 80 0.31 -5.40 5.82
C HIS A 80 0.03 -3.88 5.89
N ASN A 81 -1.00 -3.43 5.15
CA ASN A 81 -1.46 -2.05 5.23
C ASN A 81 -2.00 -1.78 6.65
N GLY A 82 -1.55 -0.68 7.27
CA GLY A 82 -1.88 -0.39 8.66
C GLY A 82 -0.94 -1.01 9.71
N ALA A 83 0.02 -1.86 9.33
CA ALA A 83 0.98 -2.47 10.26
C ALA A 83 1.95 -1.49 10.93
N GLY A 84 1.97 -0.20 10.53
CA GLY A 84 2.83 0.82 11.11
C GLY A 84 4.07 1.18 10.30
N LYS A 85 4.30 0.55 9.12
CA LYS A 85 5.49 0.79 8.28
C LYS A 85 5.73 2.25 7.94
N SER A 86 4.73 2.95 7.40
CA SER A 86 4.86 4.37 7.04
C SER A 86 5.07 5.27 8.27
N THR A 87 4.54 4.89 9.43
CA THR A 87 4.82 5.59 10.68
C THR A 87 6.28 5.41 11.11
N LEU A 88 6.79 4.17 11.04
CA LEU A 88 8.17 3.87 11.34
C LEU A 88 9.14 4.62 10.39
N LEU A 89 8.82 4.65 9.09
CA LEU A 89 9.59 5.44 8.12
C LEU A 89 9.64 6.92 8.46
N LYS A 90 8.52 7.53 8.84
CA LYS A 90 8.47 8.95 9.27
C LYS A 90 9.30 9.21 10.52
N LEU A 91 9.37 8.26 11.44
CA LEU A 91 10.24 8.35 12.62
C LEU A 91 11.70 8.24 12.23
N LEU A 92 12.07 7.26 11.41
CA LEU A 92 13.43 7.06 10.91
C LEU A 92 13.94 8.26 10.10
N SER A 93 13.05 8.86 9.30
CA SER A 93 13.36 10.06 8.49
C SER A 93 13.29 11.37 9.30
N ARG A 94 13.03 11.30 10.62
CA ARG A 94 12.89 12.46 11.53
C ARG A 94 11.80 13.45 11.13
N VAL A 95 10.82 13.02 10.32
CA VAL A 95 9.63 13.82 9.99
C VAL A 95 8.74 13.99 11.21
N THR A 96 8.72 13.00 12.11
CA THR A 96 8.01 13.05 13.39
C THR A 96 8.87 12.41 14.50
N ALA A 97 8.61 12.78 15.74
CA ALA A 97 9.27 12.18 16.91
C ALA A 97 8.47 11.00 17.46
N PRO A 98 9.10 10.00 18.10
CA PRO A 98 8.41 8.95 18.83
C PRO A 98 7.65 9.53 20.03
N SER A 99 6.57 8.88 20.46
CA SER A 99 5.85 9.23 21.69
C SER A 99 6.56 8.67 22.93
N CYS A 100 7.17 7.47 22.78
CA CYS A 100 8.02 6.84 23.77
C CYS A 100 9.18 6.13 23.08
N GLY A 101 10.25 5.82 23.85
CA GLY A 101 11.43 5.12 23.36
C GLY A 101 12.45 6.01 22.66
N THR A 102 13.50 5.40 22.12
CA THR A 102 14.63 6.12 21.50
C THR A 102 15.03 5.49 20.19
N ILE A 103 15.49 6.35 19.24
CA ILE A 103 16.10 5.94 17.99
C ILE A 103 17.48 6.58 17.91
N SER A 104 18.51 5.77 17.81
CA SER A 104 19.91 6.20 17.70
C SER A 104 20.48 5.84 16.34
N TYR A 105 21.28 6.74 15.77
CA TYR A 105 21.91 6.61 14.46
C TYR A 105 23.42 6.78 14.59
N ASN A 106 24.16 5.93 13.87
CA ASN A 106 25.61 6.05 13.73
C ASN A 106 25.93 6.30 12.25
N GLY A 107 25.82 7.55 11.84
CA GLY A 107 25.98 8.02 10.46
C GLY A 107 24.88 9.00 10.04
N ARG A 108 25.05 9.53 8.83
CA ARG A 108 24.09 10.44 8.20
C ARG A 108 23.02 9.62 7.49
N ILE A 109 21.76 10.00 7.70
CA ILE A 109 20.60 9.33 7.10
C ILE A 109 20.13 10.11 5.87
N ALA A 110 19.73 9.38 4.83
CA ALA A 110 18.95 9.91 3.73
C ALA A 110 17.64 9.10 3.60
N SER A 111 16.53 9.82 3.45
CA SER A 111 15.22 9.23 3.23
C SER A 111 14.80 9.46 1.78
N MET A 112 14.40 8.38 1.11
CA MET A 112 13.81 8.44 -0.23
C MET A 112 12.28 8.65 -0.20
N LEU A 113 11.69 8.93 0.96
CA LEU A 113 10.28 9.33 1.08
C LEU A 113 9.96 10.63 0.35
N GLU A 114 10.99 11.46 0.17
CA GLU A 114 10.88 12.83 -0.34
C GLU A 114 11.44 12.97 -1.77
N VAL A 115 11.47 11.86 -2.55
CA VAL A 115 11.94 11.90 -3.94
C VAL A 115 11.11 12.89 -4.74
N GLY A 116 11.81 13.88 -5.33
CA GLY A 116 11.18 14.96 -6.10
C GLY A 116 10.67 16.14 -5.26
N THR A 117 10.75 16.07 -3.94
CA THR A 117 10.47 17.24 -3.09
C THR A 117 11.44 18.37 -3.41
N GLY A 118 10.90 19.57 -3.65
CA GLY A 118 11.70 20.73 -4.00
C GLY A 118 11.99 20.90 -5.48
N PHE A 119 11.52 20.03 -6.38
CA PHE A 119 11.58 20.31 -7.81
C PHE A 119 10.64 21.47 -8.15
N HIS A 120 11.18 22.46 -8.86
CA HIS A 120 10.41 23.61 -9.30
C HIS A 120 10.09 23.49 -10.80
N PRO A 121 8.83 23.58 -11.21
CA PRO A 121 8.38 23.32 -12.58
C PRO A 121 8.97 24.29 -13.62
N GLU A 122 9.27 25.53 -13.23
CA GLU A 122 9.82 26.54 -14.14
C GLU A 122 11.35 26.42 -14.35
N LEU A 123 12.04 25.70 -13.47
CA LEU A 123 13.47 25.47 -13.57
C LEU A 123 13.77 24.30 -14.53
N THR A 124 14.94 24.33 -15.14
CA THR A 124 15.46 23.25 -15.98
C THR A 124 15.74 22.01 -15.13
N GLY A 125 15.91 20.83 -15.78
CA GLY A 125 16.37 19.64 -15.10
C GLY A 125 17.71 19.86 -14.39
N ARG A 126 18.66 20.55 -15.02
CA ARG A 126 19.93 20.91 -14.42
C ARG A 126 19.79 21.70 -13.13
N GLU A 127 19.02 22.78 -13.16
CA GLU A 127 18.79 23.61 -11.97
C GLU A 127 18.08 22.83 -10.87
N ASN A 128 17.13 21.94 -11.22
CA ASN A 128 16.47 21.08 -10.27
C ASN A 128 17.41 20.04 -9.65
N VAL A 129 18.39 19.48 -10.39
CA VAL A 129 19.41 18.60 -9.82
C VAL A 129 20.21 19.32 -8.74
N TYR A 130 20.65 20.56 -8.99
CA TYR A 130 21.34 21.34 -7.98
C TYR A 130 20.50 21.70 -6.78
N MET A 131 19.25 22.12 -7.01
CA MET A 131 18.33 22.50 -5.95
C MET A 131 17.94 21.29 -5.09
N ASN A 132 17.55 20.19 -5.70
CA ASN A 132 17.17 18.97 -4.98
C ASN A 132 18.36 18.34 -4.26
N GLY A 133 19.54 18.28 -4.92
CA GLY A 133 20.79 17.83 -4.29
C GLY A 133 21.12 18.61 -3.03
N ALA A 134 20.97 19.94 -3.07
CA ALA A 134 21.20 20.82 -1.92
C ALA A 134 20.18 20.57 -0.80
N ILE A 135 18.89 20.39 -1.14
CA ILE A 135 17.82 20.05 -0.18
C ILE A 135 18.13 18.70 0.51
N LEU A 136 18.59 17.73 -0.26
CA LEU A 136 19.00 16.41 0.25
C LEU A 136 20.35 16.44 0.98
N GLY A 137 20.98 17.62 1.08
CA GLY A 137 22.18 17.88 1.87
C GLY A 137 23.51 17.57 1.15
N MET A 138 23.54 17.57 -0.20
CA MET A 138 24.78 17.58 -0.98
C MET A 138 25.38 18.98 -1.00
N THR A 139 26.70 19.06 -0.92
CA THR A 139 27.38 20.28 -1.22
C THR A 139 27.43 20.52 -2.74
N ARG A 140 27.60 21.78 -3.17
CA ARG A 140 27.72 22.10 -4.60
C ARG A 140 28.84 21.32 -5.27
N THR A 141 29.96 21.17 -4.63
CA THR A 141 31.11 20.40 -5.13
C THR A 141 30.80 18.92 -5.31
N GLU A 142 29.98 18.32 -4.42
CA GLU A 142 29.52 16.95 -4.55
C GLU A 142 28.57 16.81 -5.74
N ILE A 143 27.65 17.77 -5.93
CA ILE A 143 26.74 17.78 -7.08
C ILE A 143 27.52 17.92 -8.37
N ASP A 144 28.47 18.88 -8.47
CA ASP A 144 29.31 19.10 -9.65
C ASP A 144 30.04 17.81 -10.05
N ARG A 145 30.64 17.12 -9.07
CA ARG A 145 31.33 15.84 -9.30
C ARG A 145 30.48 14.73 -9.83
N LYS A 146 29.21 14.67 -9.39
CA LYS A 146 28.26 13.57 -9.69
C LYS A 146 27.27 13.91 -10.78
N PHE A 147 27.28 15.14 -11.26
CA PHE A 147 26.25 15.65 -12.16
C PHE A 147 26.06 14.78 -13.40
N ASP A 148 27.16 14.47 -14.11
CA ASP A 148 27.11 13.68 -15.33
C ASP A 148 26.57 12.24 -15.05
N GLN A 149 26.98 11.63 -13.93
CA GLN A 149 26.49 10.31 -13.51
C GLN A 149 24.96 10.34 -13.18
N ILE A 150 24.49 11.41 -12.54
CA ILE A 150 23.08 11.60 -12.25
C ILE A 150 22.28 11.71 -13.54
N VAL A 151 22.75 12.51 -14.51
CA VAL A 151 22.06 12.73 -15.79
C VAL A 151 22.06 11.47 -16.63
N GLU A 152 23.17 10.75 -16.72
CA GLU A 152 23.27 9.44 -17.41
C GLU A 152 22.42 8.39 -16.76
N PHE A 153 22.39 8.33 -15.43
CA PHE A 153 21.52 7.39 -14.72
C PHE A 153 20.05 7.64 -15.02
N ALA A 154 19.64 8.92 -15.07
CA ALA A 154 18.27 9.32 -15.37
C ALA A 154 17.91 9.20 -16.86
N GLU A 155 18.89 9.02 -17.76
CA GLU A 155 18.71 9.02 -19.22
C GLU A 155 18.16 10.37 -19.74
N MET A 156 18.67 11.50 -19.16
CA MET A 156 18.13 12.83 -19.39
C MET A 156 19.07 13.78 -20.16
N GLU A 157 20.12 13.26 -20.82
CA GLU A 157 21.15 14.06 -21.47
C GLU A 157 20.56 15.07 -22.47
N LYS A 158 19.56 14.65 -23.26
CA LYS A 158 18.93 15.50 -24.27
C LYS A 158 17.95 16.54 -23.68
N PHE A 159 17.46 16.32 -22.47
CA PHE A 159 16.38 17.11 -21.88
C PHE A 159 16.82 17.92 -20.67
N ILE A 160 18.05 17.76 -20.21
CA ILE A 160 18.54 18.31 -18.94
C ILE A 160 18.41 19.83 -18.84
N ASP A 161 18.49 20.54 -19.95
CA ASP A 161 18.38 21.99 -20.03
C ASP A 161 16.97 22.48 -20.40
N THR A 162 15.97 21.54 -20.39
CA THR A 162 14.57 21.85 -20.61
C THR A 162 13.85 22.07 -19.26
N PRO A 163 12.94 23.05 -19.13
CA PRO A 163 12.13 23.23 -17.93
C PRO A 163 11.30 21.99 -17.59
N VAL A 164 11.29 21.61 -16.30
CA VAL A 164 10.69 20.35 -15.79
C VAL A 164 9.19 20.31 -16.01
N LYS A 165 8.49 21.44 -16.14
CA LYS A 165 7.06 21.48 -16.52
C LYS A 165 6.76 20.80 -17.87
N ARG A 166 7.76 20.60 -18.71
CA ARG A 166 7.65 19.90 -20.01
C ARG A 166 8.01 18.41 -19.92
N TYR A 167 8.42 17.94 -18.77
CA TYR A 167 8.74 16.54 -18.58
C TYR A 167 7.46 15.70 -18.47
N SER A 168 7.54 14.44 -18.91
CA SER A 168 6.53 13.45 -18.53
C SER A 168 6.68 13.12 -17.03
N SER A 169 5.63 12.55 -16.42
CA SER A 169 5.70 12.10 -15.03
C SER A 169 6.86 11.12 -14.80
N GLY A 170 7.10 10.21 -15.76
CA GLY A 170 8.22 9.28 -15.70
C GLY A 170 9.60 9.96 -15.74
N MET A 171 9.79 10.96 -16.62
CA MET A 171 11.02 11.75 -16.67
C MET A 171 11.30 12.48 -15.36
N TYR A 172 10.26 13.10 -14.82
CA TYR A 172 10.31 13.81 -13.53
C TYR A 172 10.85 12.91 -12.42
N VAL A 173 10.24 11.72 -12.28
CA VAL A 173 10.59 10.81 -11.20
C VAL A 173 11.94 10.14 -11.44
N LYS A 174 12.30 9.80 -12.68
CA LYS A 174 13.63 9.27 -13.04
C LYS A 174 14.74 10.24 -12.61
N LEU A 175 14.58 11.54 -12.90
CA LEU A 175 15.60 12.53 -12.53
C LEU A 175 15.66 12.72 -11.01
N ALA A 176 14.52 12.82 -10.34
CA ALA A 176 14.47 12.98 -8.89
C ALA A 176 15.09 11.78 -8.15
N PHE A 177 14.80 10.56 -8.61
CA PHE A 177 15.38 9.33 -8.08
C PHE A 177 16.90 9.28 -8.34
N ALA A 178 17.36 9.68 -9.53
CA ALA A 178 18.77 9.69 -9.86
C ALA A 178 19.58 10.58 -8.90
N VAL A 179 19.07 11.74 -8.51
CA VAL A 179 19.72 12.59 -7.50
C VAL A 179 19.81 11.85 -6.16
N ALA A 180 18.71 11.27 -5.70
CA ALA A 180 18.64 10.56 -4.41
C ALA A 180 19.56 9.32 -4.39
N ALA A 181 19.64 8.56 -5.49
CA ALA A 181 20.50 7.37 -5.62
C ALA A 181 22.00 7.67 -5.59
N HIS A 182 22.39 8.92 -5.86
CA HIS A 182 23.79 9.36 -5.85
C HIS A 182 24.18 10.12 -4.57
N LEU A 183 23.35 10.09 -3.54
CA LEU A 183 23.72 10.65 -2.22
C LEU A 183 24.82 9.82 -1.57
N ASP A 184 25.85 10.47 -1.02
CA ASP A 184 26.86 9.83 -0.17
C ASP A 184 26.39 9.85 1.28
N ARG A 185 25.51 8.92 1.64
CA ARG A 185 24.99 8.74 3.00
C ARG A 185 25.26 7.34 3.49
N GLU A 186 25.59 7.23 4.76
CA GLU A 186 25.91 5.96 5.40
C GLU A 186 24.65 5.10 5.62
N ILE A 187 23.48 5.76 5.76
CA ILE A 187 22.19 5.10 6.00
C ILE A 187 21.18 5.60 4.98
N LEU A 188 20.58 4.66 4.24
CA LEU A 188 19.53 4.92 3.27
C LEU A 188 18.21 4.31 3.76
N VAL A 189 17.15 5.11 3.81
CA VAL A 189 15.79 4.65 4.14
C VAL A 189 14.93 4.78 2.90
N MET A 190 14.38 3.64 2.46
CA MET A 190 13.67 3.55 1.19
C MET A 190 12.25 3.01 1.42
N ASP A 191 11.30 3.59 0.70
CA ASP A 191 9.91 3.12 0.61
C ASP A 191 9.67 2.51 -0.77
N GLU A 192 8.49 1.98 -0.99
CA GLU A 192 7.98 1.39 -2.24
C GLU A 192 8.18 2.24 -3.51
N VAL A 193 8.65 3.46 -3.38
CA VAL A 193 8.91 4.42 -4.48
C VAL A 193 9.86 3.87 -5.57
N LEU A 194 10.52 2.73 -5.34
CA LEU A 194 11.30 2.03 -6.38
C LEU A 194 10.45 1.47 -7.55
N ALA A 195 9.14 1.40 -7.40
CA ALA A 195 8.21 0.96 -8.46
C ALA A 195 7.96 2.04 -9.54
N VAL A 196 8.79 3.09 -9.60
CA VAL A 196 8.60 4.23 -10.51
C VAL A 196 9.42 4.09 -11.78
N GLY A 197 8.82 4.51 -12.90
CA GLY A 197 9.44 4.43 -14.22
C GLY A 197 9.13 3.11 -14.93
N ASP A 198 9.84 2.85 -16.02
CA ASP A 198 9.74 1.59 -16.74
C ASP A 198 10.57 0.49 -16.05
N MET A 199 10.32 -0.78 -16.44
CA MET A 199 10.97 -1.94 -15.83
C MET A 199 12.50 -1.91 -15.90
N LYS A 200 13.05 -1.38 -16.98
CA LYS A 200 14.49 -1.25 -17.16
C LYS A 200 15.09 -0.29 -16.13
N PHE A 201 14.42 0.83 -15.91
CA PHE A 201 14.84 1.81 -14.91
C PHE A 201 14.69 1.25 -13.48
N GLN A 202 13.61 0.52 -13.18
CA GLN A 202 13.42 -0.16 -11.88
C GLN A 202 14.58 -1.13 -11.59
N GLN A 203 14.96 -1.97 -12.56
CA GLN A 203 16.10 -2.88 -12.41
C GLN A 203 17.43 -2.13 -12.19
N LYS A 204 17.64 -1.00 -12.88
CA LYS A 204 18.79 -0.13 -12.69
C LYS A 204 18.83 0.47 -11.28
N CYS A 205 17.67 0.87 -10.75
CA CYS A 205 17.53 1.35 -9.38
C CYS A 205 17.85 0.26 -8.34
N LEU A 206 17.28 -0.93 -8.52
CA LEU A 206 17.52 -2.09 -7.63
C LEU A 206 19.00 -2.49 -7.64
N GLY A 207 19.65 -2.55 -8.82
CA GLY A 207 21.09 -2.80 -8.94
C GLY A 207 21.91 -1.78 -8.16
N LYS A 208 21.66 -0.47 -8.37
CA LYS A 208 22.37 0.59 -7.66
C LYS A 208 22.21 0.51 -6.13
N MET A 209 21.03 0.10 -5.64
CA MET A 209 20.78 -0.05 -4.21
C MET A 209 21.46 -1.31 -3.63
N GLY A 210 21.47 -2.42 -4.39
CA GLY A 210 22.23 -3.62 -4.03
C GLY A 210 23.74 -3.34 -3.92
N ASP A 211 24.29 -2.59 -4.89
CA ASP A 211 25.69 -2.17 -4.87
C ASP A 211 26.00 -1.24 -3.69
N ALA A 212 25.08 -0.36 -3.32
CA ALA A 212 25.23 0.51 -2.17
C ALA A 212 25.41 -0.27 -0.86
N ALA A 213 24.65 -1.34 -0.67
CA ALA A 213 24.77 -2.19 0.51
C ALA A 213 26.02 -3.10 0.44
N SER A 214 26.20 -3.83 -0.68
CA SER A 214 27.22 -4.88 -0.77
C SER A 214 28.63 -4.36 -1.01
N SER A 215 28.79 -3.35 -1.89
CA SER A 215 30.09 -2.86 -2.34
C SER A 215 30.53 -1.57 -1.66
N GLU A 216 29.58 -0.68 -1.33
CA GLU A 216 29.86 0.62 -0.74
C GLU A 216 29.73 0.61 0.80
N GLY A 217 29.30 -0.52 1.40
CA GLY A 217 29.17 -0.71 2.84
C GLY A 217 28.10 0.18 3.50
N ARG A 218 27.12 0.65 2.75
CA ARG A 218 26.01 1.48 3.25
C ARG A 218 24.95 0.61 3.88
N THR A 219 24.33 1.12 4.93
CA THR A 219 23.18 0.47 5.55
C THR A 219 21.90 0.87 4.83
N VAL A 220 21.12 -0.09 4.38
CA VAL A 220 19.87 0.14 3.65
C VAL A 220 18.69 -0.42 4.44
N LEU A 221 17.71 0.43 4.77
CA LEU A 221 16.42 0.00 5.27
C LEU A 221 15.42 0.08 4.14
N TYR A 222 14.90 -1.07 3.76
CA TYR A 222 13.95 -1.19 2.66
C TYR A 222 12.57 -1.59 3.15
N VAL A 223 11.59 -0.70 2.96
CA VAL A 223 10.20 -0.94 3.32
C VAL A 223 9.40 -1.24 2.08
N SER A 224 8.81 -2.42 2.00
CA SER A 224 8.03 -2.82 0.83
C SER A 224 6.98 -3.88 1.17
N HIS A 225 5.97 -3.97 0.31
CA HIS A 225 5.05 -5.08 0.24
C HIS A 225 5.39 -6.04 -0.92
N ASN A 226 6.38 -5.72 -1.76
CA ASN A 226 6.86 -6.58 -2.84
C ASN A 226 7.92 -7.54 -2.33
N MET A 227 7.52 -8.80 -2.08
CA MET A 227 8.40 -9.81 -1.52
C MET A 227 9.55 -10.22 -2.46
N ASN A 228 9.38 -10.09 -3.78
CA ASN A 228 10.46 -10.39 -4.73
C ASN A 228 11.60 -9.38 -4.58
N THR A 229 11.29 -8.11 -4.43
CA THR A 229 12.31 -7.07 -4.20
C THR A 229 12.97 -7.24 -2.82
N ILE A 230 12.20 -7.62 -1.80
CA ILE A 230 12.73 -7.95 -0.47
C ILE A 230 13.74 -9.12 -0.56
N ARG A 231 13.42 -10.21 -1.27
CA ARG A 231 14.33 -11.34 -1.49
C ARG A 231 15.63 -10.96 -2.19
N GLN A 232 15.56 -10.06 -3.17
CA GLN A 232 16.73 -9.63 -3.94
C GLN A 232 17.67 -8.74 -3.16
N LEU A 233 17.13 -7.86 -2.30
CA LEU A 233 17.92 -6.83 -1.64
C LEU A 233 18.27 -7.15 -0.19
N CYS A 234 17.43 -7.88 0.53
CA CYS A 234 17.52 -8.01 1.98
C CYS A 234 17.92 -9.42 2.39
N THR A 235 18.86 -9.52 3.33
CA THR A 235 19.25 -10.80 3.95
C THR A 235 18.53 -11.05 5.27
N ARG A 236 17.99 -9.99 5.88
CA ARG A 236 17.25 -10.01 7.14
C ARG A 236 16.05 -9.10 7.03
N CYS A 237 14.95 -9.50 7.70
CA CYS A 237 13.71 -8.74 7.68
C CYS A 237 13.10 -8.63 9.09
N VAL A 238 12.47 -7.48 9.31
CA VAL A 238 11.59 -7.22 10.46
C VAL A 238 10.14 -7.26 9.96
N VAL A 239 9.30 -8.09 10.59
CA VAL A 239 7.87 -8.16 10.29
C VAL A 239 7.12 -7.33 11.31
N LEU A 240 6.31 -6.39 10.81
CA LEU A 240 5.40 -5.58 11.63
C LEU A 240 3.96 -6.05 11.42
N ASP A 241 3.23 -6.15 12.51
CA ASP A 241 1.80 -6.41 12.52
C ASP A 241 1.11 -5.57 13.59
N HIS A 242 0.04 -4.85 13.22
CA HIS A 242 -0.73 -3.98 14.12
C HIS A 242 0.14 -3.09 15.04
N GLY A 243 1.19 -2.50 14.48
CA GLY A 243 2.11 -1.61 15.19
C GLY A 243 3.17 -2.32 16.03
N LYS A 244 3.22 -3.65 16.06
CA LYS A 244 4.17 -4.45 16.83
C LYS A 244 5.17 -5.18 15.94
N LYS A 245 6.37 -5.39 16.43
CA LYS A 245 7.33 -6.30 15.82
C LYS A 245 6.99 -7.74 16.19
N ILE A 246 6.63 -8.58 15.23
CA ILE A 246 6.31 -9.98 15.45
C ILE A 246 7.46 -10.93 15.09
N TYR A 247 8.37 -10.49 14.21
CA TYR A 247 9.55 -11.27 13.82
C TYR A 247 10.74 -10.37 13.48
N ASP A 248 11.94 -10.92 13.64
CA ASP A 248 13.20 -10.27 13.31
C ASP A 248 14.23 -11.36 13.01
N GLY A 249 14.55 -11.62 11.74
CA GLY A 249 15.41 -12.71 11.32
C GLY A 249 15.55 -12.83 9.81
N ASP A 250 15.86 -14.03 9.32
CA ASP A 250 16.08 -14.28 7.90
C ASP A 250 14.87 -13.94 7.01
N THR A 251 15.16 -13.59 5.76
CA THR A 251 14.17 -13.07 4.82
C THR A 251 13.08 -14.09 4.45
N GLU A 252 13.43 -15.37 4.24
CA GLU A 252 12.43 -16.36 3.80
C GLU A 252 11.44 -16.70 4.92
N THR A 253 11.94 -16.87 6.16
CA THR A 253 11.08 -17.06 7.33
C THR A 253 10.19 -15.84 7.57
N ALA A 254 10.72 -14.63 7.41
CA ALA A 254 9.95 -13.39 7.53
C ALA A 254 8.82 -13.32 6.50
N ILE A 255 9.10 -13.69 5.24
CA ILE A 255 8.09 -13.73 4.17
C ILE A 255 7.03 -14.80 4.46
N GLY A 256 7.43 -15.96 4.99
CA GLY A 256 6.50 -17.00 5.43
C GLY A 256 5.55 -16.49 6.52
N ILE A 257 6.09 -15.87 7.57
CA ILE A 257 5.30 -15.28 8.66
C ILE A 257 4.37 -14.17 8.12
N TYR A 258 4.87 -13.31 7.24
CA TYR A 258 4.05 -12.28 6.59
C TYR A 258 2.89 -12.86 5.78
N ALA A 259 3.14 -13.96 5.03
CA ALA A 259 2.10 -14.69 4.31
C ALA A 259 1.09 -15.33 5.27
N ASP A 260 1.56 -15.89 6.40
CA ASP A 260 0.69 -16.49 7.42
C ASP A 260 -0.14 -15.44 8.19
N CYS A 261 0.40 -14.24 8.43
CA CYS A 261 -0.39 -13.11 8.97
C CYS A 261 -1.49 -12.67 8.00
N ARG A 262 -1.30 -12.83 6.68
CA ARG A 262 -2.35 -12.65 5.67
C ARG A 262 -3.39 -13.77 5.68
N LYS A 263 -3.05 -14.99 6.15
CA LYS A 263 -3.91 -16.17 6.14
C LYS A 263 -5.12 -16.14 7.08
N LYS A 264 -5.32 -15.12 7.89
CA LYS A 264 -6.65 -14.85 8.45
C LYS A 264 -7.52 -14.24 7.35
N MET A 265 -7.88 -15.07 6.37
CA MET A 265 -9.03 -14.75 5.53
C MET A 265 -10.21 -14.46 6.45
N GLU A 266 -10.79 -13.29 6.31
CA GLU A 266 -12.10 -13.07 6.90
C GLU A 266 -13.06 -13.98 6.15
N TYR A 267 -13.68 -14.92 6.84
CA TYR A 267 -14.69 -15.82 6.26
C TYR A 267 -16.06 -15.19 6.28
N HIS A 268 -16.21 -14.12 7.07
CA HIS A 268 -17.43 -13.35 7.22
C HIS A 268 -17.15 -11.87 7.00
N TYR A 269 -17.85 -11.29 6.06
CA TYR A 269 -17.77 -9.87 5.70
C TYR A 269 -19.11 -9.21 5.99
N ASP A 270 -19.14 -8.18 6.85
CA ASP A 270 -20.33 -7.35 7.12
C ASP A 270 -20.23 -6.02 6.38
N TYR A 271 -21.12 -5.80 5.42
CA TYR A 271 -21.13 -4.60 4.57
C TYR A 271 -22.10 -3.52 5.05
N ARG A 272 -22.87 -3.72 6.11
CA ARG A 272 -23.89 -2.78 6.59
C ARG A 272 -23.33 -1.44 7.00
N ALA A 273 -22.11 -1.44 7.57
CA ALA A 273 -21.43 -0.24 8.03
C ALA A 273 -20.56 0.45 6.95
N ILE A 274 -20.41 -0.15 5.78
CA ILE A 274 -19.58 0.39 4.70
C ILE A 274 -20.34 1.53 4.01
N PRO A 275 -19.76 2.77 3.95
CA PRO A 275 -20.36 3.86 3.21
C PRO A 275 -20.51 3.52 1.73
N ARG A 276 -21.69 3.69 1.18
CA ARG A 276 -21.94 3.50 -0.26
C ARG A 276 -21.51 4.76 -1.01
N PRO A 277 -20.75 4.64 -2.11
CA PRO A 277 -20.57 5.77 -3.02
C PRO A 277 -21.96 6.23 -3.51
N VAL A 278 -22.07 7.48 -4.02
CA VAL A 278 -23.35 8.02 -4.48
C VAL A 278 -23.93 7.15 -5.58
N ILE A 279 -24.89 6.30 -5.19
CA ILE A 279 -25.58 5.35 -6.08
C ILE A 279 -26.98 5.90 -6.35
N ARG A 280 -27.39 5.87 -7.61
CA ARG A 280 -28.68 6.45 -8.03
C ARG A 280 -29.92 5.67 -7.54
N SER A 281 -29.84 4.40 -7.23
CA SER A 281 -31.05 3.63 -6.98
C SER A 281 -31.06 2.64 -5.81
N LEU A 282 -30.00 2.16 -5.28
CA LEU A 282 -29.90 1.17 -4.18
C LEU A 282 -31.12 0.18 -4.10
N LYS A 283 -31.53 -0.36 -5.27
CA LYS A 283 -32.65 -1.32 -5.36
C LYS A 283 -32.33 -2.63 -4.63
N ILE A 284 -31.08 -3.06 -4.69
CA ILE A 284 -30.49 -4.17 -3.93
C ILE A 284 -29.40 -3.61 -3.04
N GLU A 285 -29.26 -4.16 -1.86
CA GLU A 285 -28.21 -3.82 -0.89
C GLU A 285 -27.51 -5.10 -0.45
N PHE A 286 -26.19 -5.14 -0.59
CA PHE A 286 -25.36 -6.23 -0.06
C PHE A 286 -25.19 -6.05 1.45
N LEU A 287 -25.56 -7.07 2.23
CA LEU A 287 -25.54 -7.03 3.69
C LEU A 287 -24.32 -7.75 4.26
N GLU A 288 -24.14 -9.00 3.91
CA GLU A 288 -23.10 -9.89 4.44
C GLU A 288 -22.65 -10.88 3.38
N MET A 289 -21.42 -11.35 3.51
CA MET A 289 -20.90 -12.44 2.69
C MET A 289 -20.09 -13.41 3.55
N ASP A 290 -20.35 -14.70 3.38
CA ASP A 290 -19.61 -15.80 4.01
C ASP A 290 -18.84 -16.58 2.94
N VAL A 291 -17.58 -16.93 3.22
CA VAL A 291 -16.81 -17.89 2.44
C VAL A 291 -17.04 -19.28 3.02
N LEU A 292 -17.57 -20.20 2.23
CA LEU A 292 -18.10 -21.50 2.72
C LEU A 292 -17.05 -22.61 2.72
N ASN A 293 -15.97 -22.48 1.96
CA ASN A 293 -14.93 -23.50 1.85
C ASN A 293 -13.55 -22.91 2.09
N HIS A 294 -12.56 -23.78 2.28
CA HIS A 294 -11.16 -23.44 2.59
C HIS A 294 -10.96 -22.69 3.93
N PRO A 295 -11.56 -23.17 5.04
CA PRO A 295 -11.55 -22.42 6.31
C PRO A 295 -10.17 -22.25 6.94
N ASP A 296 -9.13 -22.96 6.52
CA ASP A 296 -7.76 -22.83 7.04
C ASP A 296 -6.69 -23.15 5.98
N GLU A 297 -7.08 -23.30 4.72
CA GLU A 297 -6.16 -23.66 3.63
C GLU A 297 -6.06 -22.53 2.60
N ALA A 298 -4.85 -22.34 2.07
CA ALA A 298 -4.65 -21.44 0.95
C ALA A 298 -5.37 -21.99 -0.30
N ILE A 299 -6.02 -21.11 -1.05
CA ILE A 299 -6.75 -21.48 -2.26
C ILE A 299 -5.73 -21.74 -3.38
N ALA A 300 -5.67 -22.98 -3.88
CA ALA A 300 -4.81 -23.30 -5.01
C ALA A 300 -5.45 -22.83 -6.34
N VAL A 301 -4.59 -22.55 -7.33
CA VAL A 301 -5.06 -22.26 -8.69
C VAL A 301 -6.00 -23.36 -9.18
N GLY A 302 -7.19 -22.99 -9.61
CA GLY A 302 -8.23 -23.92 -10.10
C GLY A 302 -9.19 -24.43 -9.03
N ASP A 303 -8.94 -24.20 -7.75
CA ASP A 303 -9.88 -24.55 -6.69
C ASP A 303 -11.05 -23.58 -6.67
N PRO A 304 -12.31 -24.04 -6.67
CA PRO A 304 -13.46 -23.16 -6.65
C PRO A 304 -13.66 -22.54 -5.27
N VAL A 305 -14.06 -21.27 -5.23
CA VAL A 305 -14.45 -20.59 -3.99
C VAL A 305 -15.97 -20.49 -3.95
N TYR A 306 -16.57 -21.00 -2.86
CA TYR A 306 -18.01 -20.93 -2.64
C TYR A 306 -18.33 -19.82 -1.65
N LEU A 307 -19.25 -18.94 -2.05
CA LEU A 307 -19.66 -17.79 -1.27
C LEU A 307 -21.17 -17.85 -1.01
N LYS A 308 -21.57 -17.42 0.18
CA LYS A 308 -22.96 -17.17 0.55
C LYS A 308 -23.12 -15.67 0.75
N LEU A 309 -23.90 -15.02 -0.11
CA LEU A 309 -24.14 -13.59 -0.09
C LEU A 309 -25.56 -13.31 0.39
N ARG A 310 -25.72 -12.54 1.46
CA ARG A 310 -27.01 -12.06 1.94
C ARG A 310 -27.28 -10.67 1.41
N CYS A 311 -28.46 -10.47 0.82
CA CYS A 311 -28.90 -9.24 0.20
C CYS A 311 -30.26 -8.81 0.71
N ARG A 312 -30.56 -7.51 0.62
CA ARG A 312 -31.88 -6.94 0.82
C ARG A 312 -32.38 -6.29 -0.46
N ALA A 313 -33.63 -6.54 -0.82
CA ALA A 313 -34.32 -5.82 -1.89
C ALA A 313 -35.03 -4.61 -1.28
N ASN A 314 -34.57 -3.41 -1.55
CA ASN A 314 -35.20 -2.18 -1.07
C ASN A 314 -36.33 -1.70 -1.98
N ARG A 315 -36.39 -2.19 -3.22
CA ARG A 315 -37.43 -1.91 -4.22
C ARG A 315 -37.60 -3.15 -5.11
N ASP A 316 -38.74 -3.22 -5.79
CA ASP A 316 -38.92 -4.22 -6.85
C ASP A 316 -37.88 -4.03 -7.94
N PHE A 317 -37.29 -5.12 -8.39
CA PHE A 317 -36.34 -5.10 -9.49
C PHE A 317 -36.40 -6.37 -10.33
N GLU A 318 -36.06 -6.21 -11.59
CA GLU A 318 -35.87 -7.28 -12.55
C GLU A 318 -34.54 -7.14 -13.24
N LYS A 319 -33.92 -8.27 -13.63
CA LYS A 319 -32.73 -8.33 -14.47
C LYS A 319 -31.46 -7.69 -13.86
N ILE A 320 -31.34 -7.61 -12.53
CA ILE A 320 -30.07 -7.23 -11.88
C ILE A 320 -29.06 -8.35 -12.05
N LEU A 321 -27.84 -7.99 -12.43
CA LEU A 321 -26.68 -8.87 -12.52
C LEU A 321 -25.63 -8.48 -11.45
N ILE A 322 -24.85 -9.47 -11.01
CA ILE A 322 -23.71 -9.27 -10.11
C ILE A 322 -22.43 -9.39 -10.91
N ARG A 323 -21.47 -8.53 -10.58
CA ARG A 323 -20.14 -8.51 -11.16
C ARG A 323 -19.09 -8.41 -10.06
N PHE A 324 -18.00 -9.17 -10.19
CA PHE A 324 -16.79 -8.99 -9.41
C PHE A 324 -15.69 -8.45 -10.32
N GLU A 325 -15.10 -7.32 -9.96
CA GLU A 325 -13.85 -6.81 -10.54
C GLU A 325 -12.69 -7.33 -9.70
N ILE A 326 -11.74 -8.00 -10.34
CA ILE A 326 -10.59 -8.61 -9.68
C ILE A 326 -9.41 -7.66 -9.84
N ILE A 327 -8.92 -7.18 -8.72
CA ILE A 327 -7.82 -6.22 -8.65
C ILE A 327 -6.60 -6.92 -8.06
N ALA A 328 -5.49 -6.91 -8.77
CA ALA A 328 -4.23 -7.48 -8.31
C ALA A 328 -3.55 -6.60 -7.26
N SER A 329 -2.51 -7.11 -6.62
CA SER A 329 -1.77 -6.41 -5.55
C SER A 329 -1.10 -5.10 -5.99
N ASP A 330 -0.85 -4.93 -7.29
CA ASP A 330 -0.32 -3.70 -7.91
C ASP A 330 -1.41 -2.69 -8.31
N ASN A 331 -2.68 -2.93 -7.89
CA ASN A 331 -3.89 -2.19 -8.27
C ASN A 331 -4.27 -2.25 -9.75
N SER A 332 -3.67 -3.12 -10.55
CA SER A 332 -4.12 -3.39 -11.90
C SER A 332 -5.37 -4.28 -11.91
N VAL A 333 -6.21 -4.11 -12.92
CA VAL A 333 -7.38 -4.99 -13.13
C VAL A 333 -6.90 -6.32 -13.69
N ALA A 334 -7.00 -7.39 -12.91
CA ALA A 334 -6.63 -8.75 -13.31
C ALA A 334 -7.71 -9.41 -14.17
N GLY A 335 -8.98 -9.04 -13.96
CA GLY A 335 -10.12 -9.59 -14.70
C GLY A 335 -11.46 -9.21 -14.13
N THR A 336 -12.52 -9.76 -14.72
CA THR A 336 -13.91 -9.53 -14.27
C THR A 336 -14.73 -10.79 -14.40
N MET A 337 -15.53 -11.10 -13.39
CA MET A 337 -16.50 -12.20 -13.37
C MET A 337 -17.92 -11.65 -13.37
N PHE A 338 -18.82 -12.26 -14.14
CA PHE A 338 -20.22 -11.86 -14.22
C PHE A 338 -21.14 -13.03 -13.84
N SER A 339 -22.26 -12.73 -13.14
CA SER A 339 -23.36 -13.69 -13.04
C SER A 339 -24.06 -13.79 -14.42
N HIS A 340 -24.43 -15.03 -14.79
CA HIS A 340 -25.16 -15.24 -16.04
C HIS A 340 -26.68 -15.20 -15.86
N VAL A 341 -27.17 -15.42 -14.64
CA VAL A 341 -28.59 -15.45 -14.31
C VAL A 341 -29.00 -14.12 -13.69
N PRO A 342 -29.94 -13.39 -14.34
CA PRO A 342 -30.44 -12.16 -13.75
C PRO A 342 -31.31 -12.44 -12.53
N LEU A 343 -31.20 -11.55 -11.54
CA LEU A 343 -31.97 -11.60 -10.30
C LEU A 343 -33.26 -10.80 -10.46
N ASN A 344 -34.37 -11.36 -9.95
CA ASN A 344 -35.68 -10.71 -9.89
C ASN A 344 -36.20 -10.87 -8.46
N LYS A 345 -36.51 -9.77 -7.78
CA LYS A 345 -37.01 -9.79 -6.40
C LYS A 345 -38.02 -8.65 -6.16
N HIS A 346 -38.93 -8.91 -5.21
CA HIS A 346 -39.88 -7.92 -4.70
C HIS A 346 -39.25 -7.13 -3.54
N ALA A 347 -39.71 -5.91 -3.34
CA ALA A 347 -39.32 -5.03 -2.27
C ALA A 347 -39.47 -5.66 -0.88
N GLU A 348 -38.72 -5.14 0.09
CA GLU A 348 -38.75 -5.52 1.52
C GLU A 348 -38.42 -7.00 1.81
N SER A 349 -37.74 -7.71 0.91
CA SER A 349 -37.32 -9.09 1.10
C SER A 349 -35.79 -9.18 1.32
N GLU A 350 -35.37 -9.93 2.35
CA GLU A 350 -33.99 -10.40 2.46
C GLU A 350 -33.89 -11.77 1.79
N PHE A 351 -32.81 -12.01 1.09
CA PHE A 351 -32.57 -13.26 0.38
C PHE A 351 -31.09 -13.60 0.34
N GLU A 352 -30.81 -14.88 0.12
CA GLU A 352 -29.46 -15.41 0.05
C GLU A 352 -29.16 -15.88 -1.37
N LEU A 353 -27.90 -15.68 -1.76
CA LEU A 353 -27.33 -16.14 -3.03
C LEU A 353 -26.13 -17.02 -2.74
N ASN A 354 -26.08 -18.20 -3.35
CA ASN A 354 -24.89 -19.04 -3.34
C ASN A 354 -24.13 -18.81 -4.64
N LEU A 355 -22.88 -18.37 -4.52
CA LEU A 355 -22.01 -18.04 -5.65
C LEU A 355 -20.84 -19.02 -5.68
N LYS A 356 -20.36 -19.33 -6.89
CA LYS A 356 -19.15 -20.11 -7.12
C LYS A 356 -18.21 -19.27 -7.98
N LEU A 357 -17.07 -18.90 -7.42
CA LEU A 357 -16.01 -18.23 -8.17
C LEU A 357 -15.06 -19.29 -8.74
N ASN A 358 -14.70 -19.14 -10.00
CA ASN A 358 -13.74 -20.01 -10.68
C ASN A 358 -12.37 -19.33 -10.70
N THR A 359 -11.36 -19.98 -10.11
CA THR A 359 -10.00 -19.47 -10.01
C THR A 359 -9.05 -20.04 -11.09
N SER A 360 -9.53 -20.84 -12.04
CA SER A 360 -8.69 -21.59 -13.00
C SER A 360 -7.83 -20.71 -13.91
N HIS A 361 -8.23 -19.46 -14.13
CA HIS A 361 -7.47 -18.49 -14.94
C HIS A 361 -6.64 -17.52 -14.10
N MET A 362 -6.71 -17.62 -12.78
CA MET A 362 -5.93 -16.79 -11.87
C MET A 362 -4.53 -17.36 -11.74
N VAL A 363 -3.56 -16.49 -11.53
CA VAL A 363 -2.19 -16.89 -11.23
C VAL A 363 -1.91 -16.74 -9.73
N PRO A 364 -0.87 -17.36 -9.18
CA PRO A 364 -0.51 -17.17 -7.77
C PRO A 364 -0.32 -15.69 -7.44
N GLY A 365 -0.97 -15.22 -6.38
CA GLY A 365 -0.93 -13.82 -5.96
C GLY A 365 -2.09 -13.45 -5.05
N SER A 366 -2.05 -12.22 -4.53
CA SER A 366 -3.12 -11.66 -3.70
C SER A 366 -4.05 -10.81 -4.54
N TYR A 367 -5.35 -11.02 -4.39
CA TYR A 367 -6.39 -10.36 -5.17
C TYR A 367 -7.45 -9.74 -4.26
N ARG A 368 -7.85 -8.53 -4.60
CA ARG A 368 -9.01 -7.85 -4.04
C ARG A 368 -10.16 -7.95 -5.05
N PHE A 369 -11.35 -8.23 -4.57
CA PHE A 369 -12.56 -8.31 -5.38
C PHE A 369 -13.49 -7.16 -5.01
N ASP A 370 -13.79 -6.31 -5.96
CA ASP A 370 -14.81 -5.28 -5.84
C ASP A 370 -16.12 -5.85 -6.38
N MET A 371 -17.18 -5.84 -5.57
CA MET A 371 -18.48 -6.43 -5.91
C MET A 371 -19.46 -5.35 -6.33
N LEU A 372 -20.17 -5.57 -7.44
CA LEU A 372 -21.12 -4.63 -8.01
C LEU A 372 -22.42 -5.33 -8.39
N ALA A 373 -23.55 -4.69 -8.09
CA ALA A 373 -24.86 -5.00 -8.68
C ALA A 373 -25.18 -3.96 -9.76
N PHE A 374 -25.67 -4.37 -10.91
CA PHE A 374 -25.98 -3.47 -12.02
C PHE A 374 -27.18 -3.94 -12.85
N GLU A 375 -27.85 -2.98 -13.46
CA GLU A 375 -28.87 -3.20 -14.50
C GLU A 375 -28.28 -2.78 -15.86
N ARG A 376 -28.75 -3.42 -16.94
CA ARG A 376 -28.46 -2.92 -18.30
C ARG A 376 -29.65 -2.06 -18.73
N ASN A 377 -29.37 -0.82 -19.09
CA ASN A 377 -30.37 0.05 -19.70
C ASN A 377 -30.61 -0.31 -21.18
N ASP A 378 -31.62 0.31 -21.80
CA ASP A 378 -32.00 0.06 -23.21
C ASP A 378 -30.89 0.40 -24.21
N PHE A 379 -29.88 1.16 -23.81
CA PHE A 379 -28.69 1.49 -24.60
C PHE A 379 -27.51 0.55 -24.37
N GLY A 380 -27.69 -0.50 -23.55
CA GLY A 380 -26.64 -1.46 -23.20
C GLY A 380 -25.63 -0.96 -22.17
N MET A 381 -25.80 0.25 -21.64
CA MET A 381 -24.95 0.78 -20.55
C MET A 381 -25.33 0.15 -19.23
N GLN A 382 -24.36 0.06 -18.30
CA GLN A 382 -24.54 -0.47 -16.96
C GLN A 382 -24.89 0.66 -15.99
N ASP A 383 -26.06 0.58 -15.38
CA ASP A 383 -26.46 1.44 -14.28
C ASP A 383 -26.18 0.71 -12.95
N PHE A 384 -25.27 1.27 -12.14
CA PHE A 384 -24.87 0.65 -10.88
C PHE A 384 -25.96 0.81 -9.81
N VAL A 385 -26.25 -0.30 -9.15
CA VAL A 385 -27.31 -0.40 -8.13
C VAL A 385 -26.75 -0.48 -6.72
N ASP A 386 -25.70 -1.27 -6.51
CA ASP A 386 -24.87 -1.29 -5.29
C ASP A 386 -23.43 -1.59 -5.65
N ARG A 387 -22.47 -1.11 -4.83
CA ARG A 387 -21.04 -1.33 -5.02
C ARG A 387 -20.33 -1.42 -3.68
N ILE A 388 -19.53 -2.47 -3.50
CA ILE A 388 -18.60 -2.66 -2.40
C ILE A 388 -17.20 -2.78 -2.95
N GLU A 389 -16.33 -1.84 -2.61
CA GLU A 389 -14.90 -1.94 -2.91
C GLU A 389 -14.22 -2.79 -1.83
N GLY A 390 -13.39 -3.75 -2.26
CA GLY A 390 -12.76 -4.68 -1.33
C GLY A 390 -13.73 -5.64 -0.65
N ALA A 391 -14.79 -6.06 -1.35
CA ALA A 391 -15.81 -6.95 -0.81
C ALA A 391 -15.23 -8.31 -0.37
N LEU A 392 -14.21 -8.79 -1.04
CA LEU A 392 -13.54 -10.06 -0.76
C LEU A 392 -12.04 -9.92 -1.05
N GLN A 393 -11.21 -10.56 -0.24
CA GLN A 393 -9.78 -10.67 -0.50
C GLN A 393 -9.39 -12.15 -0.49
N LEU A 394 -8.67 -12.59 -1.54
CA LEU A 394 -8.22 -13.97 -1.69
C LEU A 394 -6.73 -14.00 -2.01
N ASP A 395 -6.04 -14.95 -1.40
CA ASP A 395 -4.67 -15.31 -1.74
C ASP A 395 -4.68 -16.66 -2.51
N ILE A 396 -4.22 -16.60 -3.75
CA ILE A 396 -4.13 -17.77 -4.64
C ILE A 396 -2.69 -18.30 -4.59
N VAL A 397 -2.53 -19.58 -4.33
CA VAL A 397 -1.22 -20.25 -4.27
C VAL A 397 -1.03 -21.22 -5.41
N LYS A 398 0.23 -21.61 -5.68
CA LYS A 398 0.55 -22.67 -6.64
C LYS A 398 -0.10 -23.98 -6.20
N LYS A 399 -0.55 -24.76 -7.18
CA LYS A 399 -1.13 -26.08 -6.93
C LYS A 399 -0.04 -27.13 -6.67
N ASP A 400 1.05 -27.05 -7.43
CA ASP A 400 2.19 -27.99 -7.36
C ASP A 400 3.52 -27.23 -7.35
N SER A 401 4.53 -27.82 -6.70
CA SER A 401 5.90 -27.29 -6.67
C SER A 401 6.60 -27.35 -8.03
N SER A 402 6.08 -28.14 -8.97
CA SER A 402 6.58 -28.29 -10.35
C SER A 402 6.05 -27.22 -11.31
N ASP A 403 5.05 -26.41 -10.90
CA ASP A 403 4.52 -25.36 -11.73
C ASP A 403 5.57 -24.26 -11.99
N ILE A 404 5.57 -23.74 -13.23
CA ILE A 404 6.41 -22.63 -13.64
C ILE A 404 6.19 -21.47 -12.65
N GLU A 405 7.30 -20.86 -12.20
CA GLU A 405 7.21 -19.65 -11.38
C GLU A 405 6.64 -18.52 -12.23
N TRP A 406 5.38 -18.20 -11.98
CA TRP A 406 4.69 -17.13 -12.72
C TRP A 406 5.20 -15.78 -12.27
N LEU A 407 5.59 -14.97 -13.23
CA LEU A 407 6.10 -13.61 -13.02
C LEU A 407 5.06 -12.59 -13.52
N PRO A 408 4.13 -12.13 -12.66
CA PRO A 408 3.02 -11.27 -13.09
C PRO A 408 3.46 -9.99 -13.80
N GLN A 409 4.61 -9.45 -13.44
CA GLN A 409 5.19 -8.26 -14.08
C GLN A 409 5.56 -8.47 -15.55
N TYR A 410 5.72 -9.72 -16.00
CA TYR A 410 6.06 -10.05 -17.40
C TYR A 410 4.90 -10.68 -18.14
N TRP A 411 4.09 -11.49 -17.46
CA TRP A 411 3.07 -12.34 -18.08
C TRP A 411 1.65 -11.97 -17.69
N GLY A 412 1.49 -10.92 -16.86
CA GLY A 412 0.19 -10.45 -16.37
C GLY A 412 -0.40 -11.36 -15.29
N HIS A 413 -1.66 -11.08 -14.93
CA HIS A 413 -2.35 -11.71 -13.80
C HIS A 413 -3.34 -12.80 -14.22
N THR A 414 -3.34 -13.20 -15.49
CA THR A 414 -4.26 -14.22 -16.03
C THR A 414 -3.50 -15.22 -16.86
N LYS A 415 -3.67 -16.51 -16.56
CA LYS A 415 -3.13 -17.62 -17.36
C LYS A 415 -4.19 -18.11 -18.34
N PHE A 416 -3.87 -18.13 -19.62
CA PHE A 416 -4.66 -18.80 -20.66
C PHE A 416 -4.31 -20.29 -20.73
N CYS A 417 -5.04 -21.06 -21.54
CA CYS A 417 -4.77 -22.48 -21.77
C CYS A 417 -3.35 -22.68 -22.34
N ASP A 418 -2.75 -23.83 -22.01
CA ASP A 418 -1.43 -24.21 -22.52
C ASP A 418 -1.46 -24.42 -24.04
N ILE A 419 -0.31 -24.22 -24.71
CA ILE A 419 -0.15 -24.48 -26.14
C ILE A 419 0.03 -26.00 -26.32
N GLU A 420 -0.78 -26.60 -27.19
CA GLU A 420 -0.63 -28.01 -27.55
C GLU A 420 0.15 -28.11 -28.86
N PHE A 421 1.15 -29.01 -28.91
CA PHE A 421 1.83 -29.38 -30.14
C PHE A 421 0.98 -30.45 -30.86
N ILE A 422 0.61 -30.21 -32.11
CA ILE A 422 -0.22 -31.09 -32.92
C ILE A 422 0.68 -31.93 -33.83
#